data_afe1a64fdff6f46d3ad789a139436709
#
_entry.id   afe1a64fdff6f46d3ad789a139436709
#
_cell.length_a   1.000
_cell.length_b   1.000
_cell.length_c   1.000
_cell.angle_alpha   90.00
_cell.angle_beta   90.00
_cell.angle_gamma   90.00
#
_symmetry.space_group_name_H-M   'P 1'
#
loop_
_entity.id
_entity.type
_entity.pdbx_description
1 polymer ?
#
loop_
_entity_poly.entity_id
_entity_poly.type
_entity_poly.pdbx_seq_one_letter_code
_entity_poly.pdbx_strand_id
1 'polypeptide(L)'
;MNLAVMYLEKRVYSRQEMAELFDLNLADNRHFKRNLERKLQNLGYGYRYSTASVEITHIPTTDVERLKMILIVVFGLDVQTDPYAFSCFLCAFDDIPGFESMPWEERADAFYQEYGLSVAARTLSNWCSKLFNESIAAKSEERTFWKTEKANGILVRSPIASDDEEMRQYYEERFALVQEFQKKYQEDGLSPKEAWQDAWSEAIHQMWEKHHCCYYSCKTILLGAFSLDDRIILQDIYELSRNIRGELFQQ
;
A
#
# COMPACT_ATOMS: atom_id res chain seq x y z
N MET A 1 16.10 3.41 7.65
CA MET A 1 17.09 4.41 7.15
C MET A 1 17.10 5.59 8.11
N ASN A 2 18.24 6.26 8.34
CA ASN A 2 18.30 7.42 9.24
C ASN A 2 17.58 8.63 8.59
N LEU A 3 16.61 9.25 9.27
CA LEU A 3 15.88 10.42 8.76
C LEU A 3 16.79 11.62 8.44
N ALA A 4 17.96 11.71 9.09
CA ALA A 4 18.94 12.77 8.83
C ALA A 4 19.42 12.82 7.36
N VAL A 5 19.26 11.73 6.59
CA VAL A 5 19.59 11.72 5.15
C VAL A 5 18.69 12.62 4.31
N MET A 6 17.51 13.01 4.83
CA MET A 6 16.60 13.95 4.16
C MET A 6 17.05 15.42 4.28
N TYR A 7 17.99 15.69 5.17
CA TYR A 7 18.42 17.05 5.51
C TYR A 7 19.90 17.29 5.20
N LEU A 8 20.44 16.61 4.17
CA LEU A 8 21.80 16.88 3.74
C LEU A 8 21.91 18.29 3.17
N GLU A 9 22.98 18.98 3.55
CA GLU A 9 23.32 20.32 3.06
C GLU A 9 24.31 20.28 1.91
N LYS A 10 24.37 21.35 1.11
CA LYS A 10 25.42 21.52 0.08
C LYS A 10 26.75 21.82 0.76
N ARG A 11 27.46 20.77 1.16
CA ARG A 11 28.79 20.83 1.76
C ARG A 11 29.61 19.57 1.49
N VAL A 12 30.82 19.58 1.91
CA VAL A 12 31.71 18.41 1.87
C VAL A 12 31.50 17.60 3.16
N TYR A 13 31.23 16.33 3.00
CA TYR A 13 31.12 15.33 4.07
C TYR A 13 32.31 14.39 4.02
N SER A 14 32.82 13.98 5.17
CA SER A 14 33.78 12.89 5.24
C SER A 14 33.11 11.55 4.86
N ARG A 15 33.87 10.57 4.46
CA ARG A 15 33.36 9.23 4.19
C ARG A 15 32.75 8.58 5.42
N GLN A 16 33.28 8.89 6.61
CA GLN A 16 32.76 8.37 7.86
C GLN A 16 31.37 8.95 8.17
N GLU A 17 31.20 10.27 8.04
CA GLU A 17 29.87 10.90 8.19
C GLU A 17 28.85 10.25 7.23
N MET A 18 29.22 10.05 5.96
CA MET A 18 28.32 9.40 4.99
C MET A 18 28.05 7.93 5.33
N ALA A 19 29.04 7.21 5.88
CA ALA A 19 28.85 5.83 6.31
C ALA A 19 27.82 5.74 7.45
N GLU A 20 27.93 6.61 8.44
CA GLU A 20 27.03 6.69 9.59
C GLU A 20 25.62 7.11 9.17
N LEU A 21 25.47 8.14 8.33
CA LEU A 21 24.19 8.62 7.83
C LEU A 21 23.42 7.55 7.03
N PHE A 22 24.14 6.83 6.16
CA PHE A 22 23.54 5.86 5.25
C PHE A 22 23.62 4.41 5.73
N ASP A 23 24.13 4.17 6.92
CA ASP A 23 24.36 2.83 7.48
C ASP A 23 25.14 1.94 6.50
N LEU A 24 26.37 2.36 6.15
CA LEU A 24 27.22 1.69 5.20
C LEU A 24 28.55 1.24 5.84
N ASN A 25 29.02 0.05 5.47
CA ASN A 25 30.31 -0.46 5.93
C ASN A 25 31.49 0.18 5.16
N LEU A 26 32.36 0.89 5.87
CA LEU A 26 33.56 1.53 5.33
C LEU A 26 34.67 0.54 4.96
N ALA A 27 34.71 -0.65 5.57
CA ALA A 27 35.78 -1.62 5.38
C ALA A 27 35.83 -2.14 3.92
N ASP A 28 34.71 -2.15 3.23
CA ASP A 28 34.62 -2.53 1.82
C ASP A 28 34.51 -1.29 0.92
N ASN A 29 35.64 -0.76 0.53
CA ASN A 29 35.73 0.46 -0.26
C ASN A 29 34.94 0.45 -1.58
N ARG A 30 34.93 -0.70 -2.26
CA ARG A 30 34.27 -0.84 -3.58
C ARG A 30 32.75 -0.87 -3.42
N HIS A 31 32.24 -1.63 -2.46
CA HIS A 31 30.82 -1.71 -2.17
C HIS A 31 30.29 -0.44 -1.51
N PHE A 32 31.08 0.18 -0.62
CA PHE A 32 30.75 1.47 -0.01
C PHE A 32 30.44 2.52 -1.07
N LYS A 33 31.39 2.78 -1.99
CA LYS A 33 31.19 3.77 -3.06
C LYS A 33 29.91 3.50 -3.86
N ARG A 34 29.77 2.29 -4.40
CA ARG A 34 28.63 1.91 -5.24
C ARG A 34 27.29 2.03 -4.51
N ASN A 35 27.24 1.61 -3.25
CA ASN A 35 26.02 1.66 -2.46
C ASN A 35 25.66 3.10 -2.08
N LEU A 36 26.64 3.93 -1.71
CA LEU A 36 26.42 5.34 -1.41
C LEU A 36 25.93 6.10 -2.65
N GLU A 37 26.60 5.94 -3.78
CA GLU A 37 26.22 6.58 -5.04
C GLU A 37 24.78 6.22 -5.42
N ARG A 38 24.41 4.94 -5.35
CA ARG A 38 23.04 4.48 -5.62
C ARG A 38 22.02 5.11 -4.66
N LYS A 39 22.33 5.17 -3.35
CA LYS A 39 21.44 5.78 -2.36
C LYS A 39 21.24 7.28 -2.60
N LEU A 40 22.33 8.02 -2.85
CA LEU A 40 22.27 9.46 -3.15
C LEU A 40 21.47 9.74 -4.43
N GLN A 41 21.71 8.98 -5.49
CA GLN A 41 20.95 9.10 -6.75
C GLN A 41 19.46 8.81 -6.56
N ASN A 42 19.11 7.76 -5.82
CA ASN A 42 17.72 7.41 -5.54
C ASN A 42 16.99 8.52 -4.78
N LEU A 43 17.68 9.21 -3.88
CA LEU A 43 17.15 10.33 -3.11
C LEU A 43 17.18 11.67 -3.84
N GLY A 44 17.70 11.71 -5.08
CA GLY A 44 17.76 12.93 -5.90
C GLY A 44 18.90 13.87 -5.55
N TYR A 45 19.90 13.45 -4.76
CA TYR A 45 21.07 14.26 -4.46
C TYR A 45 22.07 14.27 -5.62
N GLY A 46 22.52 15.48 -6.02
CA GLY A 46 23.73 15.63 -6.83
C GLY A 46 24.98 15.56 -5.94
N TYR A 47 26.02 14.90 -6.42
CA TYR A 47 27.23 14.71 -5.64
C TYR A 47 28.50 14.63 -6.48
N ARG A 48 29.63 14.91 -5.86
CA ARG A 48 30.97 14.60 -6.36
C ARG A 48 31.71 13.73 -5.35
N TYR A 49 32.16 12.57 -5.81
CA TYR A 49 32.87 11.61 -4.97
C TYR A 49 34.38 11.76 -5.13
N SER A 50 35.12 11.85 -4.02
CA SER A 50 36.60 11.75 -3.95
C SER A 50 37.01 10.55 -3.08
N THR A 51 38.30 10.23 -3.05
CA THR A 51 38.82 9.13 -2.21
C THR A 51 38.63 9.38 -0.71
N ALA A 52 38.57 10.64 -0.29
CA ALA A 52 38.51 11.04 1.12
C ALA A 52 37.14 11.59 1.54
N SER A 53 36.34 12.10 0.60
CA SER A 53 35.11 12.86 0.91
C SER A 53 34.08 12.76 -0.18
N VAL A 54 32.85 13.21 0.14
CA VAL A 54 31.71 13.34 -0.77
C VAL A 54 31.16 14.77 -0.65
N GLU A 55 31.19 15.51 -1.74
CA GLU A 55 30.57 16.84 -1.83
C GLU A 55 29.15 16.70 -2.32
N ILE A 56 28.17 17.21 -1.57
CA ILE A 56 26.78 17.34 -2.03
C ILE A 56 26.66 18.66 -2.81
N THR A 57 26.37 18.53 -4.11
CA THR A 57 26.32 19.66 -5.06
C THR A 57 24.90 20.11 -5.36
N HIS A 58 23.92 19.20 -5.25
CA HIS A 58 22.49 19.48 -5.43
C HIS A 58 21.69 18.80 -4.33
N ILE A 59 20.64 19.47 -3.88
CA ILE A 59 19.63 18.93 -2.95
C ILE A 59 18.27 18.95 -3.64
N PRO A 60 17.38 17.99 -3.36
CA PRO A 60 16.00 17.99 -3.87
C PRO A 60 15.29 19.30 -3.48
N THR A 61 14.76 20.04 -4.45
CA THR A 61 14.12 21.34 -4.24
C THR A 61 12.69 21.42 -4.72
N THR A 62 12.33 20.62 -5.73
CA THR A 62 10.93 20.55 -6.21
C THR A 62 10.08 19.69 -5.29
N ASP A 63 8.78 19.97 -5.23
CA ASP A 63 7.85 19.20 -4.39
C ASP A 63 7.83 17.72 -4.76
N VAL A 64 7.95 17.39 -6.05
CA VAL A 64 8.05 16.01 -6.53
C VAL A 64 9.33 15.31 -6.03
N GLU A 65 10.48 15.98 -6.10
CA GLU A 65 11.76 15.42 -5.61
C GLU A 65 11.72 15.22 -4.08
N ARG A 66 11.20 16.19 -3.36
CA ARG A 66 11.07 16.14 -1.89
C ARG A 66 10.11 15.02 -1.48
N LEU A 67 8.95 14.92 -2.13
CA LEU A 67 7.99 13.85 -1.90
C LEU A 67 8.62 12.48 -2.14
N LYS A 68 9.29 12.30 -3.29
CA LYS A 68 9.98 11.05 -3.61
C LYS A 68 11.02 10.68 -2.54
N MET A 69 11.82 11.64 -2.09
CA MET A 69 12.83 11.42 -1.06
C MET A 69 12.19 10.96 0.26
N ILE A 70 11.15 11.65 0.74
CA ILE A 70 10.43 11.28 1.96
C ILE A 70 9.88 9.87 1.85
N LEU A 71 9.20 9.54 0.76
CA LEU A 71 8.58 8.25 0.56
C LEU A 71 9.60 7.09 0.51
N ILE A 72 10.77 7.31 -0.09
CA ILE A 72 11.85 6.31 -0.10
C ILE A 72 12.43 6.12 1.31
N VAL A 73 12.66 7.21 2.06
CA VAL A 73 13.30 7.14 3.37
C VAL A 73 12.37 6.55 4.42
N VAL A 74 11.11 6.97 4.44
CA VAL A 74 10.13 6.60 5.47
C VAL A 74 9.49 5.25 5.18
N PHE A 75 9.06 5.02 3.92
CA PHE A 75 8.29 3.83 3.55
C PHE A 75 9.11 2.78 2.79
N GLY A 76 10.41 3.01 2.58
CA GLY A 76 11.24 2.08 1.80
C GLY A 76 10.71 1.85 0.38
N LEU A 77 10.09 2.87 -0.23
CA LEU A 77 9.51 2.72 -1.56
C LEU A 77 10.56 2.35 -2.60
N ASP A 78 10.16 1.49 -3.54
CA ASP A 78 10.94 1.21 -4.72
C ASP A 78 11.01 2.49 -5.60
N VAL A 79 12.18 2.74 -6.18
CA VAL A 79 12.44 3.88 -7.08
C VAL A 79 11.49 3.91 -8.29
N GLN A 80 10.95 2.75 -8.67
CA GLN A 80 9.99 2.61 -9.77
C GLN A 80 8.54 2.94 -9.38
N THR A 81 8.24 3.05 -8.09
CA THR A 81 6.91 3.44 -7.64
C THR A 81 6.69 4.92 -7.93
N ASP A 82 5.58 5.26 -8.57
CA ASP A 82 5.17 6.65 -8.76
C ASP A 82 4.93 7.30 -7.38
N PRO A 83 5.76 8.27 -6.98
CA PRO A 83 5.65 8.89 -5.66
C PRO A 83 4.36 9.69 -5.50
N TYR A 84 3.87 10.33 -6.56
CA TYR A 84 2.62 11.08 -6.51
C TYR A 84 1.42 10.15 -6.34
N ALA A 85 1.32 9.07 -7.13
CA ALA A 85 0.24 8.11 -6.98
C ALA A 85 0.23 7.44 -5.58
N PHE A 86 1.42 7.13 -5.03
CA PHE A 86 1.49 6.59 -3.66
C PHE A 86 1.09 7.62 -2.59
N SER A 87 1.47 8.89 -2.74
CA SER A 87 1.03 9.93 -1.80
C SER A 87 -0.48 10.15 -1.87
N CYS A 88 -1.08 10.14 -3.06
CA CYS A 88 -2.53 10.15 -3.21
C CYS A 88 -3.20 8.94 -2.53
N PHE A 89 -2.55 7.77 -2.55
CA PHE A 89 -3.05 6.59 -1.82
C PHE A 89 -3.06 6.82 -0.29
N LEU A 90 -2.08 7.52 0.27
CA LEU A 90 -2.11 7.89 1.68
C LEU A 90 -3.20 8.94 1.96
N CYS A 91 -3.34 9.95 1.09
CA CYS A 91 -4.39 10.96 1.21
C CYS A 91 -5.81 10.36 1.08
N ALA A 92 -5.97 9.29 0.32
CA ALA A 92 -7.27 8.65 0.09
C ALA A 92 -7.97 8.17 1.37
N PHE A 93 -7.22 7.86 2.42
CA PHE A 93 -7.80 7.49 3.72
C PHE A 93 -8.51 8.65 4.42
N ASP A 94 -8.13 9.90 4.10
CA ASP A 94 -8.78 11.11 4.63
C ASP A 94 -9.75 11.72 3.61
N ASP A 95 -9.41 11.68 2.32
CA ASP A 95 -10.15 12.38 1.26
C ASP A 95 -11.37 11.58 0.77
N ILE A 96 -11.34 10.24 0.84
CA ILE A 96 -12.41 9.36 0.33
C ILE A 96 -13.17 8.73 1.49
N PRO A 97 -14.44 9.10 1.72
CA PRO A 97 -15.23 8.53 2.82
C PRO A 97 -15.32 7.00 2.75
N GLY A 98 -14.96 6.33 3.83
CA GLY A 98 -15.03 4.87 3.96
C GLY A 98 -13.94 4.10 3.22
N PHE A 99 -12.94 4.77 2.63
CA PHE A 99 -11.84 4.13 1.91
C PHE A 99 -11.15 3.03 2.72
N GLU A 100 -10.98 3.25 4.02
CA GLU A 100 -10.37 2.33 4.98
C GLU A 100 -11.10 0.99 5.11
N SER A 101 -12.38 0.94 4.74
CA SER A 101 -13.25 -0.24 4.90
C SER A 101 -13.77 -0.82 3.58
N MET A 102 -13.39 -0.24 2.43
CA MET A 102 -13.79 -0.72 1.11
C MET A 102 -13.03 -1.99 0.68
N PRO A 103 -13.62 -2.83 -0.19
CA PRO A 103 -12.89 -3.83 -0.97
C PRO A 103 -11.83 -3.19 -1.87
N TRP A 104 -10.82 -3.96 -2.27
CA TRP A 104 -9.71 -3.41 -3.07
C TRP A 104 -10.15 -2.91 -4.45
N GLU A 105 -11.13 -3.56 -5.07
CA GLU A 105 -11.70 -3.15 -6.34
C GLU A 105 -12.45 -1.81 -6.20
N GLU A 106 -13.28 -1.68 -5.16
CA GLU A 106 -13.98 -0.43 -4.85
C GLU A 106 -13.00 0.70 -4.52
N ARG A 107 -11.93 0.40 -3.78
CA ARG A 107 -10.84 1.37 -3.54
C ARG A 107 -10.20 1.84 -4.83
N ALA A 108 -9.95 0.94 -5.79
CA ALA A 108 -9.34 1.30 -7.06
C ALA A 108 -10.27 2.21 -7.88
N ASP A 109 -11.57 1.91 -7.89
CA ASP A 109 -12.59 2.70 -8.58
C ASP A 109 -12.75 4.08 -7.89
N ALA A 110 -12.88 4.12 -6.56
CA ALA A 110 -12.97 5.37 -5.79
C ALA A 110 -11.71 6.23 -5.93
N PHE A 111 -10.54 5.61 -5.92
CA PHE A 111 -9.26 6.26 -6.12
C PHE A 111 -9.16 6.91 -7.51
N TYR A 112 -9.62 6.20 -8.55
CA TYR A 112 -9.68 6.76 -9.90
C TYR A 112 -10.66 7.95 -9.98
N GLN A 113 -11.82 7.85 -9.36
CA GLN A 113 -12.80 8.94 -9.34
C GLN A 113 -12.26 10.20 -8.66
N GLU A 114 -11.54 10.05 -7.55
CA GLU A 114 -11.01 11.18 -6.78
C GLU A 114 -9.78 11.81 -7.41
N TYR A 115 -8.82 10.98 -7.88
CA TYR A 115 -7.50 11.47 -8.31
C TYR A 115 -7.28 11.41 -9.82
N GLY A 116 -8.15 10.76 -10.60
CA GLY A 116 -7.94 10.51 -12.03
C GLY A 116 -6.81 9.53 -12.33
N LEU A 117 -6.29 8.83 -11.32
CA LEU A 117 -5.14 7.93 -11.43
C LEU A 117 -5.62 6.47 -11.51
N SER A 118 -5.33 5.80 -12.63
CA SER A 118 -5.66 4.38 -12.81
C SER A 118 -4.61 3.50 -12.12
N VAL A 119 -4.95 2.98 -10.94
CA VAL A 119 -4.10 2.08 -10.16
C VAL A 119 -4.86 0.77 -9.90
N ALA A 120 -4.24 -0.35 -10.27
CA ALA A 120 -4.88 -1.65 -10.08
C ALA A 120 -5.10 -1.98 -8.58
N ALA A 121 -6.22 -2.61 -8.25
CA ALA A 121 -6.57 -3.05 -6.88
C ALA A 121 -5.43 -3.82 -6.19
N ARG A 122 -4.74 -4.71 -6.92
CA ARG A 122 -3.57 -5.44 -6.43
C ARG A 122 -2.41 -4.50 -6.04
N THR A 123 -2.20 -3.42 -6.78
CA THR A 123 -1.13 -2.45 -6.48
C THR A 123 -1.45 -1.70 -5.19
N LEU A 124 -2.69 -1.23 -5.00
CA LEU A 124 -3.14 -0.62 -3.75
C LEU A 124 -2.99 -1.56 -2.56
N SER A 125 -3.36 -2.85 -2.73
CA SER A 125 -3.16 -3.89 -1.72
C SER A 125 -1.68 -4.11 -1.37
N ASN A 126 -0.80 -4.09 -2.35
CA ASN A 126 0.65 -4.20 -2.14
C ASN A 126 1.22 -2.98 -1.40
N TRP A 127 0.73 -1.78 -1.73
CA TRP A 127 1.11 -0.56 -1.01
C TRP A 127 0.66 -0.60 0.44
N CYS A 128 -0.57 -1.04 0.69
CA CYS A 128 -1.06 -1.23 2.05
C CYS A 128 -0.23 -2.28 2.82
N SER A 129 0.21 -3.35 2.17
CA SER A 129 1.10 -4.34 2.80
C SER A 129 2.44 -3.73 3.22
N LYS A 130 2.97 -2.76 2.48
CA LYS A 130 4.15 -1.99 2.91
C LYS A 130 3.86 -1.18 4.16
N LEU A 131 2.70 -0.50 4.23
CA LEU A 131 2.30 0.25 5.42
C LEU A 131 2.20 -0.65 6.67
N PHE A 132 1.69 -1.88 6.53
CA PHE A 132 1.67 -2.84 7.62
C PHE A 132 3.07 -3.28 8.05
N ASN A 133 3.97 -3.53 7.11
CA ASN A 133 5.35 -3.94 7.40
C ASN A 133 6.14 -2.86 8.15
N GLU A 134 5.88 -1.60 7.83
CA GLU A 134 6.49 -0.44 8.51
C GLU A 134 5.72 -0.01 9.77
N SER A 135 4.69 -0.78 10.18
CA SER A 135 3.82 -0.47 11.33
C SER A 135 3.09 0.88 11.23
N ILE A 136 2.90 1.37 10.01
CA ILE A 136 2.22 2.64 9.71
C ILE A 136 0.71 2.43 9.62
N ALA A 137 0.28 1.23 9.28
CA ALA A 137 -1.11 0.83 9.27
C ALA A 137 -1.35 -0.44 10.08
N ALA A 138 -2.56 -0.62 10.57
CA ALA A 138 -3.02 -1.81 11.25
C ALA A 138 -4.39 -2.24 10.73
N LYS A 139 -4.71 -3.53 10.84
CA LYS A 139 -6.06 -4.04 10.60
C LYS A 139 -6.85 -3.97 11.90
N SER A 140 -8.00 -3.30 11.85
CA SER A 140 -8.97 -3.33 12.95
C SER A 140 -9.60 -4.71 13.09
N GLU A 141 -10.14 -5.00 14.26
CA GLU A 141 -11.06 -6.12 14.44
C GLU A 141 -12.46 -5.83 13.86
N GLU A 142 -12.79 -4.57 13.64
CA GLU A 142 -14.01 -4.17 12.98
C GLU A 142 -14.03 -4.63 11.54
N ARG A 143 -15.20 -5.08 11.10
CA ARG A 143 -15.45 -5.55 9.74
C ARG A 143 -16.63 -4.83 9.13
N THR A 144 -16.48 -4.45 7.89
CA THR A 144 -17.60 -4.05 7.03
C THR A 144 -18.00 -5.22 6.13
N PHE A 145 -19.28 -5.32 5.86
CA PHE A 145 -19.83 -6.38 5.02
C PHE A 145 -20.33 -5.79 3.71
N TRP A 146 -20.13 -6.55 2.65
CA TRP A 146 -20.39 -6.12 1.29
C TRP A 146 -21.12 -7.21 0.52
N LYS A 147 -22.04 -6.78 -0.35
CA LYS A 147 -22.71 -7.62 -1.34
C LYS A 147 -22.20 -7.24 -2.73
N THR A 148 -21.82 -8.22 -3.53
CA THR A 148 -21.59 -8.05 -4.97
C THR A 148 -22.69 -8.78 -5.71
N GLU A 149 -23.37 -8.10 -6.61
CA GLU A 149 -24.41 -8.69 -7.45
C GLU A 149 -24.29 -8.21 -8.90
N LYS A 150 -24.91 -8.93 -9.82
CA LYS A 150 -24.93 -8.55 -11.23
C LYS A 150 -26.22 -7.82 -11.55
N ALA A 151 -26.13 -6.51 -11.77
CA ALA A 151 -27.26 -5.68 -12.19
C ALA A 151 -27.04 -5.21 -13.63
N ASN A 152 -27.96 -5.54 -14.53
CA ASN A 152 -27.89 -5.17 -15.95
C ASN A 152 -26.56 -5.56 -16.66
N GLY A 153 -25.97 -6.69 -16.26
CA GLY A 153 -24.71 -7.16 -16.83
C GLY A 153 -23.45 -6.60 -16.17
N ILE A 154 -23.58 -5.62 -15.28
CA ILE A 154 -22.50 -4.96 -14.56
C ILE A 154 -22.44 -5.51 -13.13
N LEU A 155 -21.24 -5.74 -12.60
CA LEU A 155 -21.04 -6.07 -11.19
C LEU A 155 -21.19 -4.79 -10.36
N VAL A 156 -22.17 -4.82 -9.45
CA VAL A 156 -22.43 -3.74 -8.50
C VAL A 156 -22.05 -4.22 -7.10
N ARG A 157 -21.35 -3.39 -6.34
CA ARG A 157 -20.96 -3.65 -4.96
C ARG A 157 -21.65 -2.65 -4.05
N SER A 158 -22.20 -3.12 -2.95
CA SER A 158 -22.87 -2.29 -1.97
C SER A 158 -22.52 -2.72 -0.54
N PRO A 159 -22.33 -1.77 0.39
CA PRO A 159 -22.19 -2.09 1.79
C PRO A 159 -23.53 -2.60 2.34
N ILE A 160 -23.45 -3.50 3.31
CA ILE A 160 -24.62 -4.08 3.98
C ILE A 160 -24.45 -4.05 5.50
N ALA A 161 -25.56 -4.11 6.22
CA ALA A 161 -25.54 -4.17 7.68
C ALA A 161 -24.95 -5.50 8.18
N SER A 162 -24.29 -5.47 9.33
CA SER A 162 -23.67 -6.67 9.95
C SER A 162 -24.71 -7.69 10.43
N ASP A 163 -25.95 -7.29 10.61
CA ASP A 163 -27.09 -8.10 11.03
C ASP A 163 -28.05 -8.48 9.88
N ASP A 164 -27.60 -8.29 8.63
CA ASP A 164 -28.37 -8.65 7.44
C ASP A 164 -28.67 -10.15 7.43
N GLU A 165 -29.97 -10.49 7.35
CA GLU A 165 -30.46 -11.86 7.44
C GLU A 165 -30.15 -12.68 6.18
N GLU A 166 -30.21 -12.05 4.98
CA GLU A 166 -29.86 -12.73 3.72
C GLU A 166 -28.38 -13.11 3.69
N MET A 167 -27.54 -12.20 4.18
CA MET A 167 -26.11 -12.48 4.34
C MET A 167 -25.85 -13.64 5.30
N ARG A 168 -26.54 -13.68 6.43
CA ARG A 168 -26.41 -14.74 7.42
C ARG A 168 -26.76 -16.10 6.83
N GLN A 169 -27.92 -16.20 6.18
CA GLN A 169 -28.37 -17.41 5.50
C GLN A 169 -27.42 -17.84 4.40
N TYR A 170 -26.90 -16.89 3.62
CA TYR A 170 -25.88 -17.15 2.60
C TYR A 170 -24.60 -17.75 3.19
N TYR A 171 -24.11 -17.25 4.31
CA TYR A 171 -22.91 -17.81 4.96
C TYR A 171 -23.14 -19.20 5.54
N GLU A 172 -24.31 -19.46 6.12
CA GLU A 172 -24.68 -20.77 6.64
C GLU A 172 -24.74 -21.81 5.50
N GLU A 173 -25.41 -21.46 4.44
CA GLU A 173 -25.50 -22.33 3.25
C GLU A 173 -24.13 -22.59 2.62
N ARG A 174 -23.35 -21.55 2.42
CA ARG A 174 -21.98 -21.70 1.87
C ARG A 174 -21.12 -22.58 2.75
N PHE A 175 -21.19 -22.41 4.05
CA PHE A 175 -20.42 -23.24 4.98
C PHE A 175 -20.84 -24.72 4.92
N ALA A 176 -22.12 -24.99 4.82
CA ALA A 176 -22.63 -26.37 4.64
C ALA A 176 -22.10 -27.01 3.33
N LEU A 177 -22.13 -26.27 2.22
CA LEU A 177 -21.56 -26.73 0.94
C LEU A 177 -20.05 -26.99 1.04
N VAL A 178 -19.28 -26.11 1.68
CA VAL A 178 -17.83 -26.32 1.87
C VAL A 178 -17.58 -27.60 2.66
N GLN A 179 -18.33 -27.89 3.72
CA GLN A 179 -18.16 -29.13 4.49
C GLN A 179 -18.50 -30.38 3.66
N GLU A 180 -19.57 -30.33 2.86
CA GLU A 180 -19.96 -31.41 1.99
C GLU A 180 -18.88 -31.71 0.93
N PHE A 181 -18.43 -30.70 0.20
CA PHE A 181 -17.38 -30.86 -0.81
C PHE A 181 -16.03 -31.26 -0.20
N GLN A 182 -15.65 -30.68 0.93
CA GLN A 182 -14.41 -31.09 1.60
C GLN A 182 -14.40 -32.56 1.97
N LYS A 183 -15.51 -33.08 2.50
CA LYS A 183 -15.64 -34.50 2.81
C LYS A 183 -15.49 -35.35 1.55
N LYS A 184 -16.20 -35.00 0.47
CA LYS A 184 -16.13 -35.69 -0.83
C LYS A 184 -14.70 -35.71 -1.37
N TYR A 185 -14.02 -34.58 -1.41
CA TYR A 185 -12.67 -34.49 -1.94
C TYR A 185 -11.63 -35.23 -1.07
N GLN A 186 -11.84 -35.31 0.24
CA GLN A 186 -11.02 -36.17 1.09
C GLN A 186 -11.26 -37.67 0.82
N GLU A 187 -12.50 -38.09 0.58
CA GLU A 187 -12.83 -39.45 0.16
C GLU A 187 -12.21 -39.78 -1.19
N ASP A 188 -12.08 -38.79 -2.09
CA ASP A 188 -11.38 -38.93 -3.39
C ASP A 188 -9.84 -38.88 -3.27
N GLY A 189 -9.29 -38.77 -2.05
CA GLY A 189 -7.85 -38.92 -1.77
C GLY A 189 -7.06 -37.58 -1.71
N LEU A 190 -7.70 -36.41 -1.75
CA LEU A 190 -7.01 -35.13 -1.61
C LEU A 190 -6.56 -34.93 -0.16
N SER A 191 -5.43 -34.23 0.02
CA SER A 191 -5.02 -33.80 1.35
C SER A 191 -6.05 -32.85 1.98
N PRO A 192 -6.15 -32.75 3.32
CA PRO A 192 -7.13 -31.88 3.98
C PRO A 192 -7.06 -30.42 3.53
N LYS A 193 -5.87 -29.93 3.19
CA LYS A 193 -5.65 -28.55 2.73
C LYS A 193 -6.15 -28.36 1.29
N GLU A 194 -5.82 -29.28 0.39
CA GLU A 194 -6.27 -29.23 -1.02
C GLU A 194 -7.78 -29.40 -1.09
N ALA A 195 -8.32 -30.39 -0.38
CA ALA A 195 -9.77 -30.62 -0.30
C ALA A 195 -10.53 -29.37 0.21
N TRP A 196 -9.98 -28.65 1.18
CA TRP A 196 -10.59 -27.41 1.67
C TRP A 196 -10.53 -26.29 0.63
N GLN A 197 -9.41 -26.13 -0.09
CA GLN A 197 -9.25 -25.09 -1.12
C GLN A 197 -10.21 -25.32 -2.30
N ASP A 198 -10.30 -26.55 -2.76
CA ASP A 198 -11.18 -26.91 -3.88
C ASP A 198 -12.66 -26.82 -3.47
N ALA A 199 -13.01 -27.31 -2.26
CA ALA A 199 -14.35 -27.19 -1.71
C ALA A 199 -14.82 -25.74 -1.57
N TRP A 200 -13.91 -24.86 -1.14
CA TRP A 200 -14.21 -23.42 -1.01
C TRP A 200 -14.48 -22.78 -2.36
N SER A 201 -13.68 -23.10 -3.38
CA SER A 201 -13.84 -22.59 -4.74
C SER A 201 -15.14 -23.06 -5.38
N GLU A 202 -15.45 -24.33 -5.23
CA GLU A 202 -16.69 -24.93 -5.75
C GLU A 202 -17.93 -24.37 -5.06
N ALA A 203 -17.89 -24.24 -3.74
CA ALA A 203 -18.99 -23.66 -2.97
C ALA A 203 -19.29 -22.21 -3.40
N ILE A 204 -18.24 -21.39 -3.60
CA ILE A 204 -18.43 -20.02 -4.11
C ILE A 204 -19.09 -20.03 -5.49
N HIS A 205 -18.67 -20.92 -6.38
CA HIS A 205 -19.22 -21.02 -7.72
C HIS A 205 -20.72 -21.39 -7.67
N GLN A 206 -21.11 -22.41 -6.91
CA GLN A 206 -22.49 -22.82 -6.76
C GLN A 206 -23.36 -21.76 -6.08
N MET A 207 -22.83 -21.08 -5.06
CA MET A 207 -23.54 -19.98 -4.42
C MET A 207 -23.79 -18.83 -5.40
N TRP A 208 -22.80 -18.53 -6.26
CA TRP A 208 -22.98 -17.51 -7.31
C TRP A 208 -24.05 -17.92 -8.34
N GLU A 209 -24.04 -19.15 -8.80
CA GLU A 209 -25.05 -19.65 -9.76
C GLU A 209 -26.47 -19.62 -9.17
N LYS A 210 -26.59 -19.93 -7.87
CA LYS A 210 -27.88 -19.98 -7.18
C LYS A 210 -28.42 -18.60 -6.83
N HIS A 211 -27.61 -17.74 -6.25
CA HIS A 211 -28.03 -16.45 -5.67
C HIS A 211 -27.76 -15.26 -6.57
N HIS A 212 -26.94 -15.41 -7.61
CA HIS A 212 -26.44 -14.33 -8.47
C HIS A 212 -25.80 -13.16 -7.70
N CYS A 213 -25.36 -13.42 -6.49
CA CYS A 213 -24.66 -12.49 -5.62
C CYS A 213 -23.60 -13.20 -4.77
N CYS A 214 -22.73 -12.42 -4.18
CA CYS A 214 -21.69 -12.91 -3.27
C CYS A 214 -21.58 -11.94 -2.09
N TYR A 215 -21.49 -12.48 -0.89
CA TYR A 215 -21.25 -11.72 0.33
C TYR A 215 -19.84 -11.94 0.84
N TYR A 216 -19.20 -10.88 1.30
CA TYR A 216 -17.86 -10.95 1.87
C TYR A 216 -17.64 -9.85 2.92
N SER A 217 -16.60 -9.98 3.72
CA SER A 217 -16.25 -8.99 4.74
C SER A 217 -14.85 -8.45 4.53
N CYS A 218 -14.67 -7.17 4.75
CA CYS A 218 -13.39 -6.49 4.76
C CYS A 218 -13.04 -6.05 6.18
N LYS A 219 -11.79 -6.22 6.59
CA LYS A 219 -11.28 -5.59 7.81
C LYS A 219 -10.97 -4.13 7.52
N THR A 220 -11.38 -3.26 8.41
CA THR A 220 -11.04 -1.84 8.36
C THR A 220 -9.52 -1.66 8.51
N ILE A 221 -8.93 -0.83 7.68
CA ILE A 221 -7.53 -0.46 7.73
C ILE A 221 -7.42 0.85 8.48
N LEU A 222 -6.70 0.85 9.60
CA LEU A 222 -6.42 2.06 10.35
C LEU A 222 -5.03 2.54 9.95
N LEU A 223 -4.93 3.75 9.41
CA LEU A 223 -3.65 4.46 9.35
C LEU A 223 -3.29 4.89 10.78
N GLY A 224 -2.25 4.38 11.23
CA GLY A 224 -1.65 4.14 12.46
C GLY A 224 -1.74 5.06 13.65
N ALA A 225 -1.35 4.51 14.80
CA ALA A 225 -0.91 5.29 15.94
C ALA A 225 0.55 5.71 15.70
N PHE A 226 0.76 6.80 15.00
CA PHE A 226 2.09 7.33 14.72
C PHE A 226 2.68 8.03 15.94
N SER A 227 3.99 8.00 16.04
CA SER A 227 4.74 8.95 16.86
C SER A 227 4.42 10.39 16.41
N LEU A 228 4.76 11.39 17.22
CA LEU A 228 4.59 12.78 16.82
C LEU A 228 5.35 13.10 15.52
N ASP A 229 6.55 12.52 15.37
CA ASP A 229 7.39 12.70 14.19
C ASP A 229 6.75 12.12 12.92
N ASP A 230 6.12 10.95 13.03
CA ASP A 230 5.40 10.33 11.90
C ASP A 230 4.22 11.18 11.43
N ARG A 231 3.50 11.81 12.36
CA ARG A 231 2.38 12.72 12.04
C ARG A 231 2.84 13.95 11.27
N ILE A 232 3.98 14.54 11.65
CA ILE A 232 4.58 15.67 10.94
C ILE A 232 4.96 15.25 9.51
N ILE A 233 5.59 14.09 9.36
CA ILE A 233 5.96 13.55 8.04
C ILE A 233 4.73 13.30 7.16
N LEU A 234 3.65 12.75 7.70
CA LEU A 234 2.41 12.56 6.95
C LEU A 234 1.79 13.89 6.52
N GLN A 235 1.81 14.88 7.39
CA GLN A 235 1.33 16.23 7.06
C GLN A 235 2.17 16.85 5.92
N ASP A 236 3.49 16.72 5.96
CA ASP A 236 4.37 17.15 4.87
C ASP A 236 4.04 16.44 3.55
N ILE A 237 3.78 15.13 3.59
CA ILE A 237 3.38 14.34 2.41
C ILE A 237 2.05 14.87 1.85
N TYR A 238 1.06 15.13 2.69
CA TYR A 238 -0.24 15.66 2.27
C TYR A 238 -0.12 17.04 1.65
N GLU A 239 0.67 17.94 2.24
CA GLU A 239 0.91 19.28 1.69
C GLU A 239 1.61 19.21 0.33
N LEU A 240 2.69 18.41 0.21
CA LEU A 240 3.40 18.22 -1.06
C LEU A 240 2.49 17.60 -2.13
N SER A 241 1.69 16.60 -1.77
CA SER A 241 0.74 15.97 -2.70
C SER A 241 -0.30 16.96 -3.22
N ARG A 242 -0.85 17.81 -2.34
CA ARG A 242 -1.82 18.86 -2.71
C ARG A 242 -1.20 19.92 -3.61
N ASN A 243 0.04 20.33 -3.33
CA ASN A 243 0.76 21.30 -4.17
C ASN A 243 0.96 20.74 -5.59
N ILE A 244 1.46 19.50 -5.72
CA ILE A 244 1.64 18.82 -7.00
C ILE A 244 0.30 18.71 -7.75
N ARG A 245 -0.78 18.34 -7.05
CA ARG A 245 -2.13 18.28 -7.61
C ARG A 245 -2.57 19.66 -8.15
N GLY A 246 -2.35 20.72 -7.37
CA GLY A 246 -2.67 22.11 -7.78
C GLY A 246 -1.93 22.52 -9.04
N GLU A 247 -0.66 22.17 -9.20
CA GLU A 247 0.13 22.47 -10.40
C GLU A 247 -0.37 21.71 -11.63
N LEU A 248 -0.78 20.43 -11.48
CA LEU A 248 -1.30 19.60 -12.58
C LEU A 248 -2.64 20.10 -13.11
N PHE A 249 -3.48 20.73 -12.28
CA PHE A 249 -4.78 21.25 -12.72
C PHE A 249 -4.74 22.72 -13.22
N GLN A 250 -3.58 23.38 -13.15
CA GLN A 250 -3.38 24.73 -13.71
C GLN A 250 -2.79 24.73 -15.12
N GLN A 251 -2.43 23.58 -15.64
CA GLN A 251 -1.95 23.36 -17.02
C GLN A 251 -3.08 22.86 -17.93
#